data_9ebfad762785f417df6563ee79a5a9e5
#
_entry.id   9ebfad762785f417df6563ee79a5a9e5
#
_cell.length_a   1.000
_cell.length_b   1.000
_cell.length_c   1.000
_cell.angle_alpha   90.00
_cell.angle_beta   90.00
_cell.angle_gamma   90.00
#
_symmetry.space_group_name_H-M   'P 1'
#
loop_
_entity.id
_entity.type
_entity.pdbx_description
1 polymer ?
#
loop_
_entity_poly.entity_id
_entity_poly.type
_entity_poly.pdbx_seq_one_letter_code
_entity_poly.pdbx_strand_id
1 'polypeptide(L)'
;MAKQQKTSRRDVVDQIRNQQKRADKRQGAVIVGVCVLVALLIVGVAAYRPIKDWWDLREYNDLGLQNIGAPASVCQDITTKKASGTQEHVQPGTDVDYKEAPPAFGKHEVYPDEMTRKLYTDGDRPRVEMLVHNLEHGYTILWYDDTIAGDNDQMTELRAIATKLQGTDNFRKKFKAVPWTESDGKPFPDGQHIALTHWSKGGKDASADDTSKQVGVWQYCSAVSGEALFDFMKKYPYLDSPEPLAQ
;
A
#
# COMPACT_ATOMS: atom_id res chain seq x y z
N MET A 1 -32.15 83.97 19.54
CA MET A 1 -33.12 82.95 18.99
C MET A 1 -32.30 81.88 18.22
N ALA A 2 -32.14 80.74 18.85
CA ALA A 2 -31.42 79.62 18.24
C ALA A 2 -32.38 78.88 17.31
N LYS A 3 -32.07 78.82 16.01
CA LYS A 3 -32.78 78.00 15.01
C LYS A 3 -32.47 76.52 15.30
N GLN A 4 -33.43 75.81 15.93
CA GLN A 4 -33.39 74.36 15.98
C GLN A 4 -33.48 73.82 14.52
N GLN A 5 -32.40 73.27 14.07
CA GLN A 5 -32.37 72.56 12.77
C GLN A 5 -33.15 71.27 12.94
N LYS A 6 -34.37 71.22 12.38
CA LYS A 6 -35.14 69.98 12.27
C LYS A 6 -34.39 69.05 11.36
N THR A 7 -33.59 68.15 11.93
CA THR A 7 -33.06 67.00 11.16
C THR A 7 -34.21 66.29 10.49
N SER A 8 -34.23 66.29 9.18
CA SER A 8 -35.32 65.67 8.42
C SER A 8 -35.36 64.17 8.76
N ARG A 9 -36.56 63.66 8.98
CA ARG A 9 -36.75 62.20 9.16
C ARG A 9 -36.09 61.37 8.07
N ARG A 10 -35.92 61.97 6.90
CA ARG A 10 -35.22 61.34 5.75
C ARG A 10 -33.72 61.18 6.02
N ASP A 11 -33.08 62.16 6.64
CA ASP A 11 -31.62 62.11 6.93
C ASP A 11 -31.29 61.04 7.96
N VAL A 12 -32.16 60.86 8.95
CA VAL A 12 -32.03 59.80 9.95
C VAL A 12 -32.24 58.40 9.33
N VAL A 13 -33.22 58.23 8.46
CA VAL A 13 -33.48 56.97 7.75
C VAL A 13 -32.31 56.64 6.81
N ASP A 14 -31.77 57.62 6.11
CA ASP A 14 -30.62 57.39 5.20
C ASP A 14 -29.34 57.07 5.99
N GLN A 15 -29.13 57.65 7.14
CA GLN A 15 -28.03 57.28 8.03
C GLN A 15 -28.14 55.83 8.54
N ILE A 16 -29.32 55.44 9.00
CA ILE A 16 -29.56 54.05 9.48
C ILE A 16 -29.35 53.06 8.30
N ARG A 17 -29.90 53.36 7.15
CA ARG A 17 -29.73 52.50 5.96
C ARG A 17 -28.28 52.38 5.51
N ASN A 18 -27.51 53.46 5.57
CA ASN A 18 -26.10 53.44 5.28
C ASN A 18 -25.28 52.70 6.32
N GLN A 19 -25.62 52.78 7.57
CA GLN A 19 -24.99 52.00 8.66
C GLN A 19 -25.29 50.50 8.49
N GLN A 20 -26.55 50.12 8.21
CA GLN A 20 -26.91 48.73 7.92
C GLN A 20 -26.14 48.18 6.71
N LYS A 21 -26.12 48.91 5.58
CA LYS A 21 -25.35 48.48 4.40
C LYS A 21 -23.87 48.28 4.67
N ARG A 22 -23.27 49.10 5.57
CA ARG A 22 -21.84 48.93 5.96
C ARG A 22 -21.67 47.73 6.89
N ALA A 23 -22.62 47.48 7.81
CA ALA A 23 -22.63 46.31 8.69
C ALA A 23 -22.77 45.03 7.86
N ASP A 24 -23.75 44.99 6.95
CA ASP A 24 -24.00 43.84 6.07
C ASP A 24 -22.79 43.53 5.18
N LYS A 25 -22.15 44.55 4.60
CA LYS A 25 -20.91 44.38 3.82
C LYS A 25 -19.76 43.82 4.65
N ARG A 26 -19.59 44.32 5.89
CA ARG A 26 -18.56 43.78 6.80
C ARG A 26 -18.84 42.34 7.21
N GLN A 27 -20.09 42.05 7.57
CA GLN A 27 -20.52 40.71 7.92
C GLN A 27 -20.38 39.74 6.74
N GLY A 28 -20.80 40.15 5.56
CA GLY A 28 -20.59 39.37 4.33
C GLY A 28 -19.09 39.10 4.04
N ALA A 29 -18.24 40.11 4.17
CA ALA A 29 -16.81 39.97 3.96
C ALA A 29 -16.16 39.00 5.02
N VAL A 30 -16.61 39.07 6.26
CA VAL A 30 -16.15 38.12 7.32
C VAL A 30 -16.59 36.69 6.99
N ILE A 31 -17.85 36.48 6.62
CA ILE A 31 -18.36 35.16 6.25
C ILE A 31 -17.56 34.58 5.06
N VAL A 32 -17.40 35.37 4.00
CA VAL A 32 -16.61 34.95 2.83
C VAL A 32 -15.17 34.64 3.23
N GLY A 33 -14.54 35.48 4.06
CA GLY A 33 -13.19 35.26 4.55
C GLY A 33 -13.04 33.95 5.33
N VAL A 34 -14.00 33.65 6.22
CA VAL A 34 -14.02 32.38 6.97
C VAL A 34 -14.21 31.21 6.02
N CYS A 35 -15.15 31.29 5.07
CA CYS A 35 -15.37 30.21 4.08
C CYS A 35 -14.11 29.94 3.25
N VAL A 36 -13.42 30.97 2.78
CA VAL A 36 -12.18 30.84 2.02
C VAL A 36 -11.10 30.20 2.89
N LEU A 37 -10.96 30.63 4.14
CA LEU A 37 -9.96 30.05 5.05
C LEU A 37 -10.22 28.57 5.31
N VAL A 38 -11.47 28.20 5.57
CA VAL A 38 -11.87 26.79 5.75
C VAL A 38 -11.60 25.97 4.48
N ALA A 39 -11.94 26.50 3.31
CA ALA A 39 -11.67 25.85 2.04
C ALA A 39 -10.15 25.63 1.82
N LEU A 40 -9.34 26.62 2.10
CA LEU A 40 -7.87 26.51 2.01
C LEU A 40 -7.31 25.48 3.00
N LEU A 41 -7.86 25.41 4.22
CA LEU A 41 -7.47 24.37 5.18
C LEU A 41 -7.80 22.97 4.68
N ILE A 42 -9.01 22.77 4.16
CA ILE A 42 -9.43 21.46 3.60
C ILE A 42 -8.53 21.06 2.43
N VAL A 43 -8.29 21.98 1.49
CA VAL A 43 -7.41 21.74 0.33
C VAL A 43 -5.96 21.48 0.80
N GLY A 44 -5.46 22.26 1.76
CA GLY A 44 -4.12 22.10 2.31
C GLY A 44 -3.91 20.73 2.96
N VAL A 45 -4.86 20.29 3.77
CA VAL A 45 -4.81 18.95 4.39
C VAL A 45 -4.92 17.84 3.34
N ALA A 46 -5.83 17.98 2.37
CA ALA A 46 -5.99 16.97 1.31
C ALA A 46 -4.77 16.89 0.38
N ALA A 47 -4.10 18.01 0.12
CA ALA A 47 -2.93 18.07 -0.75
C ALA A 47 -1.62 17.70 -0.05
N TYR A 48 -1.57 17.73 1.29
CA TYR A 48 -0.34 17.52 2.05
C TYR A 48 0.30 16.14 1.77
N ARG A 49 -0.48 15.06 1.90
CA ARG A 49 0.03 13.70 1.65
C ARG A 49 0.54 13.49 0.23
N PRO A 50 -0.24 13.77 -0.82
CA PRO A 50 0.25 13.60 -2.20
C PRO A 50 1.51 14.41 -2.51
N ILE A 51 1.61 15.64 -1.99
CA ILE A 51 2.79 16.49 -2.20
C ILE A 51 4.00 15.92 -1.45
N LYS A 52 3.81 15.49 -0.20
CA LYS A 52 4.87 14.87 0.59
C LYS A 52 5.36 13.59 -0.07
N ASP A 53 4.46 12.70 -0.45
CA ASP A 53 4.82 11.42 -1.11
C ASP A 53 5.56 11.67 -2.42
N TRP A 54 5.13 12.64 -3.23
CA TRP A 54 5.84 13.02 -4.45
C TRP A 54 7.25 13.55 -4.16
N TRP A 55 7.40 14.32 -3.09
CA TRP A 55 8.69 14.86 -2.69
C TRP A 55 9.62 13.76 -2.18
N ASP A 56 9.12 12.88 -1.31
CA ASP A 56 9.88 11.79 -0.71
C ASP A 56 10.31 10.75 -1.77
N LEU A 57 9.48 10.50 -2.78
CA LEU A 57 9.79 9.54 -3.85
C LEU A 57 10.75 10.06 -4.93
N ARG A 58 11.04 11.37 -4.95
CA ARG A 58 11.91 11.95 -5.99
C ARG A 58 13.30 11.35 -6.06
N GLU A 59 13.89 11.04 -4.90
CA GLU A 59 15.23 10.48 -4.81
C GLU A 59 15.34 9.07 -5.44
N TYR A 60 14.20 8.35 -5.51
CA TYR A 60 14.15 7.01 -6.07
C TYR A 60 13.82 6.98 -7.57
N ASN A 61 13.50 8.12 -8.20
CA ASN A 61 13.02 8.14 -9.58
C ASN A 61 14.04 7.55 -10.57
N ASP A 62 15.31 7.84 -10.39
CA ASP A 62 16.40 7.39 -11.27
C ASP A 62 17.08 6.10 -10.79
N LEU A 63 16.68 5.58 -9.62
CA LEU A 63 17.24 4.34 -9.09
C LEU A 63 16.60 3.11 -9.74
N GLY A 64 17.42 2.08 -9.98
CA GLY A 64 16.90 0.73 -10.25
C GLY A 64 16.32 0.10 -8.97
N LEU A 65 15.42 -0.87 -9.12
CA LEU A 65 14.82 -1.59 -8.00
C LEU A 65 15.87 -2.07 -6.98
N GLN A 66 16.99 -2.62 -7.49
CA GLN A 66 18.08 -3.18 -6.67
C GLN A 66 18.88 -2.15 -5.86
N ASN A 67 18.63 -0.85 -6.07
CA ASN A 67 19.33 0.23 -5.38
C ASN A 67 18.44 0.94 -4.34
N ILE A 68 17.28 0.36 -4.01
CA ILE A 68 16.34 0.91 -3.03
C ILE A 68 16.48 0.14 -1.72
N GLY A 69 16.65 0.85 -0.61
CA GLY A 69 16.74 0.28 0.73
C GLY A 69 18.10 -0.34 1.06
N ALA A 70 18.10 -1.27 1.99
CA ALA A 70 19.30 -1.93 2.49
C ALA A 70 19.88 -2.95 1.48
N PRO A 71 21.19 -3.29 1.57
CA PRO A 71 21.77 -4.35 0.73
C PRO A 71 21.17 -5.73 1.05
N ALA A 72 21.25 -6.67 0.09
CA ALA A 72 20.71 -8.03 0.27
C ALA A 72 21.28 -8.80 1.46
N SER A 73 22.43 -8.38 2.00
CA SER A 73 23.05 -8.99 3.18
C SER A 73 22.22 -8.86 4.48
N VAL A 74 21.18 -8.01 4.51
CA VAL A 74 20.23 -7.95 5.63
C VAL A 74 19.23 -9.11 5.64
N CYS A 75 19.28 -9.96 4.61
CA CYS A 75 18.38 -11.09 4.45
C CYS A 75 19.06 -12.41 4.78
N GLN A 76 18.29 -13.33 5.33
CA GLN A 76 18.67 -14.71 5.52
C GLN A 76 18.72 -15.48 4.20
N ASP A 77 19.29 -16.69 4.23
CA ASP A 77 19.23 -17.59 3.09
C ASP A 77 17.78 -17.95 2.72
N ILE A 78 17.54 -18.14 1.43
CA ILE A 78 16.24 -18.60 0.94
C ILE A 78 15.99 -20.03 1.43
N THR A 79 14.83 -20.24 2.02
CA THR A 79 14.36 -21.55 2.47
C THR A 79 13.19 -22.02 1.62
N THR A 80 13.07 -23.34 1.47
CA THR A 80 11.95 -23.95 0.73
C THR A 80 11.34 -25.08 1.53
N LYS A 81 10.03 -25.28 1.36
CA LYS A 81 9.30 -26.40 1.95
C LYS A 81 8.39 -27.00 0.88
N LYS A 82 8.32 -28.33 0.82
CA LYS A 82 7.41 -29.02 -0.10
C LYS A 82 5.99 -28.52 0.12
N ALA A 83 5.35 -28.10 -0.93
CA ALA A 83 3.95 -27.70 -0.90
C ALA A 83 3.11 -28.98 -0.65
N SER A 84 2.67 -29.10 0.62
CA SER A 84 1.72 -30.12 1.00
C SER A 84 0.37 -29.44 1.08
N GLY A 85 -0.51 -29.77 0.26
CA GLY A 85 -1.79 -29.12 0.22
C GLY A 85 -2.21 -28.94 -1.22
N THR A 86 -3.32 -28.44 -1.38
CA THR A 86 -4.01 -28.47 -2.63
C THR A 86 -4.09 -27.05 -3.14
N GLN A 87 -4.13 -26.94 -4.44
CA GLN A 87 -4.65 -25.78 -5.15
C GLN A 87 -6.19 -25.75 -4.98
N GLU A 88 -6.69 -26.09 -3.76
CA GLU A 88 -8.11 -26.17 -3.46
C GLU A 88 -8.62 -24.77 -3.12
N HIS A 89 -9.58 -24.32 -3.90
CA HIS A 89 -10.29 -23.08 -3.66
C HIS A 89 -11.33 -23.21 -2.55
N VAL A 90 -11.37 -22.26 -1.65
CA VAL A 90 -12.42 -22.10 -0.65
C VAL A 90 -13.32 -20.93 -1.00
N GLN A 91 -14.53 -20.91 -0.45
CA GLN A 91 -15.46 -19.81 -0.66
C GLN A 91 -14.94 -18.51 -0.03
N PRO A 92 -15.24 -17.34 -0.61
CA PRO A 92 -14.85 -16.05 -0.05
C PRO A 92 -15.28 -15.92 1.42
N GLY A 93 -14.36 -15.42 2.25
CA GLY A 93 -14.57 -15.27 3.68
C GLY A 93 -14.34 -16.53 4.53
N THR A 94 -13.88 -17.62 3.92
CA THR A 94 -13.48 -18.83 4.66
C THR A 94 -12.07 -18.66 5.21
N ASP A 95 -11.90 -18.80 6.53
CA ASP A 95 -10.59 -18.76 7.16
C ASP A 95 -9.83 -20.08 6.94
N VAL A 96 -8.55 -19.99 6.59
CA VAL A 96 -7.65 -21.13 6.41
C VAL A 96 -6.56 -21.09 7.47
N ASP A 97 -6.44 -22.18 8.24
CA ASP A 97 -5.37 -22.31 9.25
C ASP A 97 -4.03 -22.66 8.57
N TYR A 98 -3.27 -21.65 8.17
CA TYR A 98 -1.95 -21.82 7.60
C TYR A 98 -0.94 -22.21 8.69
N LYS A 99 -0.03 -23.12 8.35
CA LYS A 99 1.01 -23.61 9.29
C LYS A 99 2.27 -22.75 9.25
N GLU A 100 2.51 -22.10 8.14
CA GLU A 100 3.62 -21.16 7.92
C GLU A 100 3.15 -19.71 8.09
N ALA A 101 4.03 -18.87 8.63
CA ALA A 101 3.78 -17.47 8.90
C ALA A 101 4.88 -16.60 8.25
N PRO A 102 4.61 -15.96 7.13
CA PRO A 102 3.39 -16.02 6.32
C PRO A 102 3.32 -17.28 5.43
N PRO A 103 2.13 -17.65 4.90
CA PRO A 103 2.02 -18.77 3.98
C PRO A 103 2.65 -18.45 2.63
N ALA A 104 3.18 -19.48 1.95
CA ALA A 104 3.65 -19.39 0.57
C ALA A 104 2.88 -20.34 -0.38
N PHE A 105 1.99 -21.14 0.13
CA PHE A 105 1.13 -22.08 -0.61
C PHE A 105 -0.04 -22.54 0.26
N GLY A 106 -1.01 -23.21 -0.32
CA GLY A 106 -2.09 -23.86 0.42
C GLY A 106 -3.47 -23.58 -0.17
N LYS A 107 -4.51 -24.01 0.55
CA LYS A 107 -5.90 -23.67 0.21
C LYS A 107 -6.07 -22.16 0.22
N HIS A 108 -6.88 -21.64 -0.69
CA HIS A 108 -7.03 -20.21 -0.86
C HIS A 108 -8.40 -19.83 -1.42
N GLU A 109 -8.79 -18.58 -1.34
CA GLU A 109 -10.07 -18.10 -1.89
C GLU A 109 -10.09 -18.21 -3.41
N VAL A 110 -11.31 -18.36 -3.99
CA VAL A 110 -11.53 -18.46 -5.44
C VAL A 110 -11.15 -17.20 -6.21
N TYR A 111 -11.00 -16.07 -5.56
CA TYR A 111 -10.64 -14.79 -6.19
C TYR A 111 -9.29 -14.29 -5.66
N PRO A 112 -8.30 -14.05 -6.54
CA PRO A 112 -7.09 -13.35 -6.15
C PRO A 112 -7.35 -11.86 -5.96
N ASP A 113 -6.42 -11.18 -5.33
CA ASP A 113 -6.42 -9.72 -5.32
C ASP A 113 -5.88 -9.17 -6.66
N GLU A 114 -6.45 -8.03 -7.11
CA GLU A 114 -6.13 -7.44 -8.40
C GLU A 114 -4.67 -6.97 -8.53
N MET A 115 -4.12 -7.08 -9.73
CA MET A 115 -2.73 -6.68 -10.01
C MET A 115 -2.46 -5.17 -9.93
N THR A 116 -3.50 -4.35 -9.94
CA THR A 116 -3.40 -2.88 -9.99
C THR A 116 -2.71 -2.28 -8.78
N ARG A 117 -2.97 -2.80 -7.59
CA ARG A 117 -2.42 -2.28 -6.35
C ARG A 117 -1.23 -3.11 -5.87
N LYS A 118 -0.13 -2.42 -5.48
CA LYS A 118 1.15 -3.05 -5.13
C LYS A 118 1.54 -2.88 -3.66
N LEU A 119 0.94 -1.94 -2.94
CA LEU A 119 1.22 -1.68 -1.53
C LEU A 119 -0.09 -1.49 -0.76
N TYR A 120 -0.20 -2.16 0.35
CA TYR A 120 -1.32 -2.13 1.29
C TYR A 120 -0.87 -1.66 2.67
N THR A 121 -1.80 -1.20 3.47
CA THR A 121 -1.66 -0.94 4.91
C THR A 121 -2.63 -1.86 5.66
N ASP A 122 -2.53 -1.93 6.98
CA ASP A 122 -3.37 -2.82 7.79
C ASP A 122 -4.89 -2.58 7.59
N GLY A 123 -5.29 -1.31 7.45
CA GLY A 123 -6.70 -0.94 7.31
C GLY A 123 -7.34 -1.25 5.94
N ASP A 124 -6.56 -1.66 4.93
CA ASP A 124 -7.05 -1.78 3.55
C ASP A 124 -6.47 -2.96 2.77
N ARG A 125 -5.79 -3.88 3.45
CA ARG A 125 -5.20 -5.06 2.83
C ARG A 125 -6.23 -6.15 2.50
N PRO A 126 -6.00 -6.94 1.45
CA PRO A 126 -6.81 -8.12 1.18
C PRO A 126 -6.58 -9.21 2.24
N ARG A 127 -7.48 -10.18 2.29
CA ARG A 127 -7.33 -11.36 3.13
C ARG A 127 -6.13 -12.20 2.69
N VAL A 128 -5.53 -12.90 3.65
CA VAL A 128 -4.36 -13.77 3.40
C VAL A 128 -4.70 -14.85 2.35
N GLU A 129 -5.91 -15.37 2.37
CA GLU A 129 -6.37 -16.40 1.44
C GLU A 129 -6.42 -15.91 -0.02
N MET A 130 -6.77 -14.65 -0.25
CA MET A 130 -6.69 -14.02 -1.58
C MET A 130 -5.23 -13.87 -2.04
N LEU A 131 -4.33 -13.54 -1.09
CA LEU A 131 -2.92 -13.38 -1.37
C LEU A 131 -2.23 -14.72 -1.67
N VAL A 132 -2.65 -15.81 -1.02
CA VAL A 132 -2.16 -17.15 -1.36
C VAL A 132 -2.59 -17.55 -2.78
N HIS A 133 -3.78 -17.14 -3.24
CA HIS A 133 -4.19 -17.28 -4.64
C HIS A 133 -3.26 -16.49 -5.59
N ASN A 134 -2.91 -15.24 -5.22
CA ASN A 134 -1.91 -14.49 -6.00
C ASN A 134 -0.57 -15.22 -6.10
N LEU A 135 -0.11 -15.90 -5.02
CA LEU A 135 1.13 -16.70 -5.06
C LEU A 135 1.01 -17.86 -6.07
N GLU A 136 -0.15 -18.54 -6.16
CA GLU A 136 -0.40 -19.54 -7.20
C GLU A 136 -0.29 -18.98 -8.60
N HIS A 137 -0.71 -17.72 -8.80
CA HIS A 137 -0.59 -17.00 -10.07
C HIS A 137 0.81 -16.40 -10.32
N GLY A 138 1.79 -16.69 -9.48
CA GLY A 138 3.20 -16.31 -9.69
C GLY A 138 3.58 -14.94 -9.13
N TYR A 139 2.84 -14.43 -8.18
CA TYR A 139 3.25 -13.23 -7.47
C TYR A 139 4.41 -13.52 -6.52
N THR A 140 5.23 -12.51 -6.31
CA THR A 140 6.06 -12.40 -5.13
C THR A 140 5.35 -11.47 -4.14
N ILE A 141 5.16 -11.94 -2.91
CA ILE A 141 4.57 -11.11 -1.86
C ILE A 141 5.66 -10.78 -0.84
N LEU A 142 5.81 -9.48 -0.59
CA LEU A 142 6.61 -8.94 0.48
C LEU A 142 5.68 -8.64 1.65
N TRP A 143 5.80 -9.42 2.71
CA TRP A 143 5.12 -9.18 3.96
C TRP A 143 6.00 -8.34 4.87
N TYR A 144 5.42 -7.40 5.59
CA TYR A 144 6.14 -6.55 6.53
C TYR A 144 5.38 -6.43 7.85
N ASP A 145 6.11 -6.36 8.97
CA ASP A 145 5.53 -6.27 10.31
C ASP A 145 5.37 -4.82 10.79
N ASP A 146 4.90 -4.66 12.02
CA ASP A 146 4.66 -3.35 12.65
C ASP A 146 5.94 -2.53 12.83
N THR A 147 7.12 -3.17 12.90
CA THR A 147 8.41 -2.48 12.97
C THR A 147 8.64 -1.68 11.70
N ILE A 148 8.43 -2.30 10.55
CA ILE A 148 8.52 -1.62 9.24
C ILE A 148 7.38 -0.61 9.09
N ALA A 149 6.15 -0.98 9.47
CA ALA A 149 5.00 -0.09 9.38
C ALA A 149 5.18 1.20 10.19
N GLY A 150 5.89 1.14 11.31
CA GLY A 150 6.23 2.29 12.16
C GLY A 150 7.43 3.11 11.69
N ASP A 151 8.21 2.62 10.72
CA ASP A 151 9.41 3.29 10.18
C ASP A 151 9.07 4.03 8.87
N ASN A 152 9.05 5.36 8.94
CA ASN A 152 8.69 6.20 7.79
C ASN A 152 9.66 6.05 6.60
N ASP A 153 10.94 5.84 6.86
CA ASP A 153 11.96 5.75 5.81
C ASP A 153 11.80 4.41 5.07
N GLN A 154 11.67 3.31 5.79
CA GLN A 154 11.44 1.99 5.20
C GLN A 154 10.07 1.90 4.49
N MET A 155 9.02 2.55 5.03
CA MET A 155 7.75 2.67 4.32
C MET A 155 7.85 3.52 3.05
N THR A 156 8.76 4.49 2.99
CA THR A 156 9.03 5.26 1.76
C THR A 156 9.77 4.41 0.73
N GLU A 157 10.72 3.59 1.17
CA GLU A 157 11.38 2.59 0.31
C GLU A 157 10.39 1.57 -0.25
N LEU A 158 9.44 1.05 0.56
CA LEU A 158 8.37 0.18 0.08
C LEU A 158 7.46 0.87 -0.95
N ARG A 159 7.12 2.15 -0.75
CA ARG A 159 6.39 2.95 -1.74
C ARG A 159 7.17 3.10 -3.04
N ALA A 160 8.49 3.34 -2.95
CA ALA A 160 9.36 3.43 -4.12
C ALA A 160 9.42 2.11 -4.88
N ILE A 161 9.61 0.97 -4.20
CA ILE A 161 9.57 -0.38 -4.77
C ILE A 161 8.23 -0.63 -5.45
N ALA A 162 7.12 -0.37 -4.77
CA ALA A 162 5.78 -0.53 -5.32
C ALA A 162 5.57 0.31 -6.60
N THR A 163 6.11 1.53 -6.63
CA THR A 163 6.08 2.42 -7.80
C THR A 163 6.86 1.84 -8.97
N LYS A 164 8.06 1.26 -8.74
CA LYS A 164 8.85 0.58 -9.80
C LYS A 164 8.11 -0.62 -10.40
N LEU A 165 7.31 -1.29 -9.60
CA LEU A 165 6.56 -2.49 -9.99
C LEU A 165 5.12 -2.21 -10.42
N GLN A 166 4.73 -0.94 -10.60
CA GLN A 166 3.41 -0.55 -11.10
C GLN A 166 3.12 -1.09 -12.51
N GLY A 167 1.82 -1.26 -12.80
CA GLY A 167 1.31 -1.71 -14.09
C GLY A 167 0.78 -3.14 -14.06
N THR A 168 -0.07 -3.47 -15.02
CA THR A 168 -0.80 -4.76 -15.13
C THR A 168 -0.52 -5.50 -16.42
N ASP A 169 0.14 -4.86 -17.36
CA ASP A 169 0.47 -5.36 -18.70
C ASP A 169 1.75 -6.20 -18.75
N ASN A 170 2.53 -6.21 -17.67
CA ASN A 170 3.78 -6.95 -17.56
C ASN A 170 3.78 -7.86 -16.33
N PHE A 171 3.56 -9.15 -16.51
CA PHE A 171 3.51 -10.15 -15.44
C PHE A 171 4.81 -10.32 -14.65
N ARG A 172 5.94 -9.83 -15.16
CA ARG A 172 7.18 -9.72 -14.36
C ARG A 172 7.04 -8.76 -13.18
N LYS A 173 5.97 -7.96 -13.15
CA LYS A 173 5.62 -7.04 -12.07
C LYS A 173 4.53 -7.60 -11.14
N LYS A 174 4.30 -8.90 -11.13
CA LYS A 174 3.44 -9.58 -10.16
C LYS A 174 4.08 -9.52 -8.78
N PHE A 175 3.72 -8.49 -8.06
CA PHE A 175 4.27 -8.13 -6.75
C PHE A 175 3.21 -7.47 -5.89
N LYS A 176 3.27 -7.73 -4.59
CA LYS A 176 2.51 -7.01 -3.56
C LYS A 176 3.36 -6.83 -2.30
N ALA A 177 3.23 -5.68 -1.65
CA ALA A 177 3.73 -5.44 -0.29
C ALA A 177 2.53 -5.30 0.65
N VAL A 178 2.48 -6.13 1.69
CA VAL A 178 1.30 -6.30 2.55
C VAL A 178 1.74 -6.42 4.01
N PRO A 179 1.07 -5.78 4.98
CA PRO A 179 1.37 -5.98 6.37
C PRO A 179 1.03 -7.40 6.83
N TRP A 180 1.87 -7.95 7.71
CA TRP A 180 1.65 -9.16 8.47
C TRP A 180 1.49 -8.78 9.94
N THR A 181 0.34 -9.09 10.53
CA THR A 181 -0.03 -8.67 11.88
C THR A 181 -0.17 -9.87 12.82
N GLU A 182 -0.27 -9.61 14.11
CA GLU A 182 -0.53 -10.66 15.12
C GLU A 182 -1.82 -11.45 14.86
N SER A 183 -2.81 -10.83 14.20
CA SER A 183 -4.06 -11.52 13.85
C SER A 183 -3.92 -12.52 12.71
N ASP A 184 -2.84 -12.45 11.93
CA ASP A 184 -2.59 -13.35 10.79
C ASP A 184 -1.89 -14.64 11.19
N GLY A 185 -1.17 -14.63 12.32
CA GLY A 185 -0.46 -15.80 12.79
C GLY A 185 0.79 -15.49 13.59
N LYS A 186 1.76 -16.42 13.57
CA LYS A 186 3.00 -16.27 14.31
C LYS A 186 3.84 -15.11 13.76
N PRO A 187 4.63 -14.44 14.62
CA PRO A 187 5.58 -13.43 14.17
C PRO A 187 6.66 -14.06 13.28
N PHE A 188 7.37 -13.21 12.54
CA PHE A 188 8.57 -13.62 11.80
C PHE A 188 9.67 -14.11 12.76
N PRO A 189 10.71 -14.79 12.25
CA PRO A 189 11.87 -15.16 13.05
C PRO A 189 12.50 -13.94 13.74
N ASP A 190 13.12 -14.15 14.89
CA ASP A 190 13.73 -13.09 15.70
C ASP A 190 14.65 -12.18 14.87
N GLY A 191 14.43 -10.87 14.99
CA GLY A 191 15.17 -9.83 14.27
C GLY A 191 14.85 -9.73 12.78
N GLN A 192 13.80 -10.42 12.31
CA GLN A 192 13.32 -10.30 10.92
C GLN A 192 12.02 -9.54 10.91
N HIS A 193 11.88 -8.62 9.95
CA HIS A 193 10.76 -7.69 9.84
C HIS A 193 10.10 -7.68 8.46
N ILE A 194 10.71 -8.42 7.51
CA ILE A 194 10.24 -8.64 6.15
C ILE A 194 10.26 -10.14 5.85
N ALA A 195 9.26 -10.62 5.13
CA ALA A 195 9.26 -11.95 4.52
C ALA A 195 8.90 -11.84 3.04
N LEU A 196 9.75 -12.37 2.16
CA LEU A 196 9.42 -12.58 0.76
C LEU A 196 8.88 -13.99 0.59
N THR A 197 7.75 -14.14 -0.09
CA THR A 197 7.16 -15.46 -0.38
C THR A 197 6.85 -15.64 -1.85
N HIS A 198 6.94 -16.89 -2.32
CA HIS A 198 6.56 -17.32 -3.65
C HIS A 198 6.12 -18.79 -3.65
N TRP A 199 5.16 -19.14 -4.51
CA TRP A 199 4.77 -20.54 -4.74
C TRP A 199 5.42 -21.03 -6.02
N SER A 200 6.50 -21.82 -5.88
CA SER A 200 7.23 -22.37 -7.01
C SER A 200 6.63 -23.72 -7.43
N LYS A 201 6.51 -23.93 -8.73
CA LYS A 201 6.19 -25.23 -9.31
C LYS A 201 7.39 -26.23 -9.36
N GLY A 202 8.53 -25.83 -8.79
CA GLY A 202 9.76 -26.61 -8.78
C GLY A 202 10.79 -26.25 -9.86
N GLY A 203 10.72 -24.99 -10.31
CA GLY A 203 11.62 -24.42 -11.33
C GLY A 203 10.90 -24.13 -12.65
N LYS A 204 11.46 -23.20 -13.42
CA LYS A 204 10.85 -22.69 -14.67
C LYS A 204 10.50 -23.78 -15.70
N ASP A 205 11.27 -24.87 -15.72
CA ASP A 205 11.13 -25.97 -16.67
C ASP A 205 10.25 -27.14 -16.12
N ALA A 206 9.82 -27.04 -14.85
CA ALA A 206 8.90 -28.04 -14.28
C ALA A 206 7.49 -27.88 -14.89
N SER A 207 6.75 -28.99 -15.00
CA SER A 207 5.33 -28.93 -15.35
C SER A 207 4.52 -28.36 -14.21
N ALA A 208 3.57 -27.48 -14.50
CA ALA A 208 2.63 -26.96 -13.53
C ALA A 208 1.72 -28.08 -12.97
N ASP A 209 1.45 -29.10 -13.77
CA ASP A 209 0.63 -30.26 -13.38
C ASP A 209 1.35 -31.22 -12.42
N ASP A 210 2.69 -31.13 -12.31
CA ASP A 210 3.47 -31.98 -11.40
C ASP A 210 3.53 -31.37 -9.99
N THR A 211 2.43 -31.50 -9.26
CA THR A 211 2.30 -31.02 -7.88
C THR A 211 3.33 -31.61 -6.92
N SER A 212 3.99 -32.73 -7.28
CA SER A 212 5.01 -33.37 -6.44
C SER A 212 6.28 -32.55 -6.29
N LYS A 213 6.54 -31.62 -7.21
CA LYS A 213 7.72 -30.74 -7.23
C LYS A 213 7.46 -29.36 -6.64
N GLN A 214 6.19 -29.03 -6.40
CA GLN A 214 5.82 -27.72 -5.89
C GLN A 214 6.42 -27.47 -4.51
N VAL A 215 6.93 -26.25 -4.30
CA VAL A 215 7.48 -25.79 -3.01
C VAL A 215 7.02 -24.38 -2.71
N GLY A 216 6.77 -24.13 -1.42
CA GLY A 216 6.74 -22.78 -0.91
C GLY A 216 8.16 -22.26 -0.74
N VAL A 217 8.37 -20.99 -0.99
CA VAL A 217 9.67 -20.32 -0.90
C VAL A 217 9.57 -19.14 0.03
N TRP A 218 10.54 -19.00 0.93
CA TRP A 218 10.65 -17.89 1.88
C TRP A 218 12.04 -17.31 1.90
N GLN A 219 12.11 -16.00 2.07
CA GLN A 219 13.32 -15.29 2.46
C GLN A 219 12.97 -14.23 3.48
N TYR A 220 13.57 -14.26 4.65
CA TYR A 220 13.35 -13.27 5.70
C TYR A 220 14.47 -12.25 5.73
N CYS A 221 14.11 -10.98 5.99
CA CYS A 221 15.04 -9.86 6.03
C CYS A 221 14.76 -8.98 7.25
N SER A 222 15.82 -8.39 7.81
CA SER A 222 15.68 -7.45 8.93
C SER A 222 15.30 -6.02 8.52
N ALA A 223 15.36 -5.71 7.24
CA ALA A 223 15.02 -4.41 6.69
C ALA A 223 14.54 -4.53 5.23
N VAL A 224 13.95 -3.46 4.70
CA VAL A 224 13.55 -3.37 3.28
C VAL A 224 14.78 -3.41 2.39
N SER A 225 14.80 -4.33 1.43
CA SER A 225 15.89 -4.50 0.45
C SER A 225 15.33 -4.72 -0.95
N GLY A 226 15.46 -3.73 -1.81
CA GLY A 226 15.14 -3.86 -3.22
C GLY A 226 16.10 -4.78 -3.97
N GLU A 227 17.35 -4.90 -3.51
CA GLU A 227 18.34 -5.84 -4.07
C GLU A 227 17.89 -7.29 -3.81
N ALA A 228 17.57 -7.63 -2.56
CA ALA A 228 17.07 -8.97 -2.22
C ALA A 228 15.79 -9.31 -2.97
N LEU A 229 14.85 -8.37 -3.05
CA LEU A 229 13.60 -8.55 -3.81
C LEU A 229 13.88 -8.79 -5.31
N PHE A 230 14.77 -8.01 -5.92
CA PHE A 230 15.14 -8.17 -7.31
C PHE A 230 15.73 -9.56 -7.58
N ASP A 231 16.66 -10.00 -6.74
CA ASP A 231 17.31 -11.32 -6.86
C ASP A 231 16.32 -12.46 -6.61
N PHE A 232 15.42 -12.29 -5.63
CA PHE A 232 14.35 -13.24 -5.33
C PHE A 232 13.41 -13.41 -6.53
N MET A 233 12.89 -12.32 -7.10
CA MET A 233 12.00 -12.35 -8.27
C MET A 233 12.70 -12.85 -9.54
N LYS A 234 14.00 -12.66 -9.66
CA LYS A 234 14.81 -13.22 -10.76
C LYS A 234 15.01 -14.73 -10.61
N LYS A 235 15.22 -15.20 -9.39
CA LYS A 235 15.42 -16.63 -9.09
C LYS A 235 14.10 -17.39 -9.14
N TYR A 236 12.99 -16.77 -8.71
CA TYR A 236 11.65 -17.32 -8.73
C TYR A 236 10.73 -16.40 -9.57
N PRO A 237 10.86 -16.45 -10.89
CA PRO A 237 10.05 -15.60 -11.76
C PRO A 237 8.59 -16.05 -11.77
N TYR A 238 7.68 -15.17 -12.17
CA TYR A 238 6.25 -15.49 -12.24
C TYR A 238 5.92 -16.77 -13.03
N LEU A 239 6.76 -17.14 -14.03
CA LEU A 239 6.61 -18.38 -14.79
C LEU A 239 6.95 -19.65 -13.98
N ASP A 240 7.59 -19.49 -12.83
CA ASP A 240 7.85 -20.57 -11.88
C ASP A 240 6.72 -20.67 -10.84
N SER A 241 5.49 -20.72 -11.28
CA SER A 241 4.33 -20.90 -10.42
C SER A 241 3.32 -21.89 -11.00
N PRO A 242 2.36 -22.39 -10.23
CA PRO A 242 1.35 -23.32 -10.72
C PRO A 242 0.51 -22.73 -11.87
N GLU A 243 0.06 -21.47 -11.74
CA GLU A 243 -0.81 -20.79 -12.73
C GLU A 243 -0.23 -19.45 -13.21
N PRO A 244 0.92 -19.42 -13.90
CA PRO A 244 1.67 -18.21 -14.16
C PRO A 244 0.97 -17.21 -15.09
N LEU A 245 0.02 -17.68 -15.92
CA LEU A 245 -0.65 -16.85 -16.93
C LEU A 245 -2.02 -16.32 -16.46
N ALA A 246 -2.52 -16.78 -15.32
CA ALA A 246 -3.71 -16.23 -14.68
C ALA A 246 -3.43 -14.83 -14.08
N GLN A 247 -4.47 -13.99 -14.01
CA GLN A 247 -4.39 -12.64 -13.44
C GLN A 247 -4.94 -12.61 -12.04
#